data_60480d200996b3e6cbfb1750136c2699
#
_entry.id   60480d200996b3e6cbfb1750136c2699
#
_cell.length_a   1.000
_cell.length_b   1.000
_cell.length_c   1.000
_cell.angle_alpha   90.00
_cell.angle_beta   90.00
_cell.angle_gamma   90.00
#
_symmetry.space_group_name_H-M   'P 1'
#
loop_
_entity.id
_entity.type
_entity.pdbx_description
1 polymer ?
#
loop_
_entity_poly.entity_id
_entity_poly.type
_entity_poly.pdbx_seq_one_letter_code
_entity_poly.pdbx_strand_id
1 'polypeptide(L)' 'YKAVHILVAKDNVKALRSYEKLHFSTAGECELFGHAYWCYEREL' A
#
# COMPACT_ATOMS: atom_id res chain seq x y z
N TYR A 1 -5.66 -8.66 -17.63
CA TYR A 1 -5.32 -7.60 -16.68
C TYR A 1 -5.24 -8.16 -15.26
N LYS A 2 -4.10 -7.99 -14.63
CA LYS A 2 -3.89 -8.43 -13.27
C LYS A 2 -3.26 -7.32 -12.44
N ALA A 3 -3.61 -7.25 -11.19
CA ALA A 3 -3.04 -6.29 -10.27
C ALA A 3 -2.82 -6.93 -8.90
N VAL A 4 -1.78 -6.49 -8.22
CA VAL A 4 -1.49 -6.92 -6.86
C VAL A 4 -1.93 -5.81 -5.92
N HIS A 5 -2.71 -6.17 -4.91
CA HIS A 5 -3.17 -5.24 -3.89
C HIS A 5 -2.56 -5.61 -2.55
N ILE A 6 -2.02 -4.61 -1.85
CA ILE A 6 -1.44 -4.83 -0.53
C ILE A 6 -1.87 -3.73 0.42
N LEU A 7 -1.91 -4.06 1.69
CA LEU A 7 -2.17 -3.09 2.76
C LEU A 7 -0.87 -2.84 3.52
N VAL A 8 -0.54 -1.58 3.71
CA VAL A 8 0.67 -1.20 4.42
C VAL A 8 0.30 -0.21 5.52
N ALA A 9 0.74 -0.48 6.74
CA ALA A 9 0.48 0.42 7.85
C ALA A 9 1.07 1.80 7.58
N LYS A 10 0.31 2.85 7.87
CA LYS A 10 0.75 4.22 7.60
C LYS A 10 1.98 4.63 8.38
N ASP A 11 2.23 4.01 9.53
CA ASP A 11 3.40 4.32 10.34
C ASP A 11 4.64 3.52 9.91
N ASN A 12 4.51 2.62 8.96
CA ASN A 12 5.65 1.83 8.48
C ASN A 12 6.30 2.53 7.27
N VAL A 13 7.04 3.60 7.56
CA VAL A 13 7.64 4.45 6.53
C VAL A 13 8.63 3.68 5.64
N LYS A 14 9.38 2.74 6.22
CA LYS A 14 10.34 1.96 5.44
C LYS A 14 9.65 1.12 4.37
N ALA A 15 8.54 0.49 4.73
CA ALA A 15 7.78 -0.30 3.77
C ALA A 15 7.18 0.59 2.70
N LEU A 16 6.63 1.74 3.08
CA LEU A 16 6.06 2.68 2.13
C LEU A 16 7.07 3.10 1.07
N ARG A 17 8.29 3.42 1.49
CA ARG A 17 9.36 3.79 0.56
C ARG A 17 9.76 2.64 -0.37
N SER A 18 9.81 1.42 0.19
CA SER A 18 10.14 0.24 -0.61
C SER A 18 9.12 0.00 -1.70
N TYR A 19 7.83 0.11 -1.38
CA TYR A 19 6.78 -0.11 -2.34
C TYR A 19 6.74 0.98 -3.40
N GLU A 20 7.04 2.22 -3.04
CA GLU A 20 7.14 3.29 -4.02
C GLU A 20 8.25 3.02 -5.04
N LYS A 21 9.37 2.49 -4.58
CA LYS A 21 10.48 2.11 -5.47
C LYS A 21 10.11 0.97 -6.41
N LEU A 22 9.19 0.12 -6.00
CA LEU A 22 8.72 -1.00 -6.81
C LEU A 22 7.56 -0.60 -7.72
N HIS A 23 7.29 0.69 -7.85
CA HIS A 23 6.24 1.24 -8.72
C HIS A 23 4.82 0.90 -8.28
N PHE A 24 4.63 0.69 -7.00
CA PHE A 24 3.28 0.58 -6.44
C PHE A 24 2.65 1.96 -6.36
N SER A 25 1.37 2.05 -6.64
CA SER A 25 0.60 3.29 -6.54
C SER A 25 -0.35 3.22 -5.37
N THR A 26 -0.64 4.38 -4.78
CA THR A 26 -1.65 4.45 -3.74
C THR A 26 -3.03 4.37 -4.37
N ALA A 27 -3.78 3.32 -4.06
CA ALA A 27 -5.14 3.15 -4.57
C ALA A 27 -6.19 3.71 -3.61
N GLY A 28 -5.79 4.02 -2.38
CA GLY A 28 -6.69 4.55 -1.36
C GLY A 28 -6.15 4.28 0.03
N GLU A 29 -7.01 4.45 0.99
CA GLU A 29 -6.65 4.16 2.38
C GLU A 29 -7.81 3.45 3.07
N CYS A 30 -7.49 2.69 4.10
CA CYS A 30 -8.52 2.01 4.88
C CYS A 30 -8.10 1.92 6.34
N GLU A 31 -9.07 1.61 7.19
CA GLU A 31 -8.86 1.47 8.62
C GLU A 31 -9.36 0.10 9.05
N LEU A 32 -8.50 -0.66 9.73
CA LEU A 32 -8.84 -1.97 10.24
C LEU A 32 -8.36 -2.08 11.68
N PHE A 33 -9.25 -2.53 12.57
CA PHE A 33 -8.92 -2.74 13.98
C PHE A 33 -8.28 -1.53 14.66
N GLY A 34 -8.74 -0.33 14.32
CA GLY A 34 -8.23 0.90 14.89
C GLY A 34 -6.90 1.38 14.31
N HIS A 35 -6.40 0.71 13.28
CA HIS A 35 -5.16 1.09 12.61
C HIS A 35 -5.43 1.58 11.18
N ALA A 36 -4.70 2.59 10.78
CA ALA A 36 -4.85 3.14 9.43
C ALA A 36 -3.81 2.50 8.49
N TYR A 37 -4.25 2.18 7.29
CA TYR A 37 -3.42 1.53 6.28
C TYR A 37 -3.57 2.23 4.94
N TRP A 38 -2.50 2.19 4.15
CA TRP A 38 -2.55 2.56 2.75
C TRP A 38 -2.83 1.32 1.91
N CYS A 39 -3.70 1.47 0.93
CA CYS A 39 -3.92 0.41 -0.05
C CYS A 39 -3.04 0.70 -1.24
N TYR A 40 -2.07 -0.17 -1.50
CA TYR A 40 -1.20 -0.04 -2.67
C TYR A 40 -1.60 -1.03 -3.74
N GLU A 41 -1.40 -0.63 -4.97
CA GLU A 41 -1.74 -1.43 -6.13
C GLU A 41 -0.62 -1.36 -7.14
N ARG A 42 -0.34 -2.49 -7.77
CA ARG A 42 0.60 -2.55 -8.88
C ARG A 42 0.00 -3.38 -9.98
N GLU A 43 -0.02 -2.81 -11.17
CA GLU A 43 -0.49 -3.51 -12.37
C GLU A 43 0.64 -4.39 -12.91
N LEU A 44 0.29 -5.62 -13.21
CA LEU A 44 1.26 -6.60 -13.72
C LEU A 44 1.23 -6.70 -15.24
#